data_3cf448b7ee6e7f2264252b898f0be795
#
_entry.id   3cf448b7ee6e7f2264252b898f0be795
#
_cell.length_a   1.000
_cell.length_b   1.000
_cell.length_c   1.000
_cell.angle_alpha   90.00
_cell.angle_beta   90.00
_cell.angle_gamma   90.00
#
_symmetry.space_group_name_H-M   'P 1'
#
loop_
_entity.id
_entity.type
_entity.pdbx_description
1 polymer ?
#
loop_
_entity_poly.entity_id
_entity_poly.type
_entity_poly.pdbx_seq_one_letter_code
_entity_poly.pdbx_strand_id
1 'polypeptide(L)'
;DLVEVIPNYPCDDEGLPTSTAGGNNGDIECFETTNSILVEVTMAEGRQQTMMEVWPISRHLEEFKNKYEYEDSQCVFVAPSIFADTKDQIDWAKDRKQVVIRPYKIVDFISYLDSATALYCANL
;
A
#
# COMPACT_ATOMS: atom_id res chain seq x y z
N ASP A 1 -11.03 -8.80 9.14
CA ASP A 1 -10.33 -10.07 8.91
C ASP A 1 -9.89 -10.14 7.45
N LEU A 2 -8.58 -10.35 7.21
CA LEU A 2 -8.06 -10.58 5.87
C LEU A 2 -8.55 -11.92 5.35
N VAL A 3 -9.09 -11.90 4.13
CA VAL A 3 -9.56 -13.10 3.43
C VAL A 3 -8.48 -13.61 2.48
N GLU A 4 -7.77 -12.71 1.81
CA GLU A 4 -6.75 -13.05 0.84
C GLU A 4 -5.67 -11.97 0.76
N VAL A 5 -4.43 -12.38 0.53
CA VAL A 5 -3.29 -11.49 0.27
C VAL A 5 -2.56 -12.00 -0.97
N ILE A 6 -2.42 -11.13 -1.97
CA ILE A 6 -1.77 -11.45 -3.24
C ILE A 6 -0.53 -10.56 -3.40
N PRO A 7 0.68 -11.12 -3.27
CA PRO A 7 1.89 -10.41 -3.67
C PRO A 7 2.02 -10.45 -5.20
N ASN A 8 2.25 -9.29 -5.81
CA ASN A 8 2.39 -9.17 -7.26
C ASN A 8 3.85 -9.21 -7.73
N TYR A 9 4.77 -9.52 -6.83
CA TYR A 9 6.18 -9.73 -7.14
C TYR A 9 6.52 -11.22 -7.15
N PRO A 10 7.41 -11.70 -8.04
CA PRO A 10 7.86 -13.08 -8.05
C PRO A 10 8.63 -13.43 -6.78
N CYS A 11 8.39 -14.63 -6.26
CA CYS A 11 9.11 -15.16 -5.09
C CYS A 11 9.81 -16.48 -5.45
N ASP A 12 10.86 -16.81 -4.71
CA ASP A 12 11.49 -18.12 -4.76
C ASP A 12 10.71 -19.15 -3.93
N ASP A 13 11.20 -20.38 -3.86
CA ASP A 13 10.55 -21.48 -3.15
C ASP A 13 10.46 -21.25 -1.62
N GLU A 14 11.25 -20.32 -1.09
CA GLU A 14 11.26 -19.93 0.31
C GLU A 14 10.38 -18.71 0.59
N GLY A 15 9.72 -18.15 -0.43
CA GLY A 15 8.87 -16.97 -0.33
C GLY A 15 9.62 -15.63 -0.38
N LEU A 16 10.90 -15.64 -0.71
CA LEU A 16 11.69 -14.42 -0.81
C LEU A 16 11.51 -13.76 -2.19
N PRO A 17 11.33 -12.43 -2.24
CA PRO A 17 11.17 -11.75 -3.53
C PRO A 17 12.41 -11.87 -4.42
N THR A 18 12.19 -12.21 -5.69
CA THR A 18 13.25 -12.33 -6.70
C THR A 18 13.32 -11.14 -7.64
N SER A 19 12.26 -10.34 -7.71
CA SER A 19 12.20 -9.09 -8.45
C SER A 19 11.07 -8.19 -7.94
N THR A 20 10.96 -6.98 -8.49
CA THR A 20 9.86 -6.05 -8.18
C THR A 20 8.56 -6.46 -8.87
N ALA A 21 7.44 -5.94 -8.39
CA ALA A 21 6.15 -6.10 -9.05
C ALA A 21 6.14 -5.48 -10.45
N GLY A 22 5.29 -6.01 -11.32
CA GLY A 22 5.09 -5.44 -12.66
C GLY A 22 4.49 -4.04 -12.61
N GLY A 23 4.83 -3.19 -13.61
CA GLY A 23 4.53 -1.75 -13.61
C GLY A 23 3.06 -1.33 -13.61
N ASN A 24 2.12 -2.25 -13.80
CA ASN A 24 0.67 -1.96 -13.84
C ASN A 24 -0.10 -2.52 -12.63
N ASN A 25 0.61 -3.08 -11.66
CA ASN A 25 0.00 -3.64 -10.46
C ASN A 25 0.64 -3.04 -9.21
N GLY A 26 -0.14 -2.92 -8.14
CA GLY A 26 0.42 -2.63 -6.83
C GLY A 26 1.31 -3.77 -6.34
N ASP A 27 2.14 -3.47 -5.36
CA ASP A 27 3.09 -4.47 -4.85
C ASP A 27 2.38 -5.61 -4.12
N ILE A 28 1.40 -5.30 -3.30
CA ILE A 28 0.60 -6.30 -2.56
C ILE A 28 -0.87 -5.88 -2.59
N GLU A 29 -1.74 -6.81 -2.90
CA GLU A 29 -3.18 -6.63 -2.83
C GLU A 29 -3.74 -7.42 -1.66
N CYS A 30 -4.51 -6.76 -0.78
CA CYS A 30 -5.13 -7.37 0.39
C CYS A 30 -6.64 -7.24 0.31
N PHE A 31 -7.35 -8.31 0.56
CA PHE A 31 -8.80 -8.37 0.47
C PHE A 31 -9.43 -8.74 1.81
N GLU A 32 -10.43 -7.98 2.19
CA GLU A 32 -11.38 -8.29 3.27
C GLU A 32 -12.75 -8.55 2.65
N THR A 33 -13.75 -8.78 3.45
CA THR A 33 -15.11 -9.09 2.95
C THR A 33 -15.70 -7.94 2.11
N THR A 34 -15.58 -6.71 2.58
CA THR A 34 -16.14 -5.51 1.93
C THR A 34 -15.09 -4.48 1.55
N ASN A 35 -13.89 -4.61 2.06
CA ASN A 35 -12.81 -3.65 1.88
C ASN A 35 -11.63 -4.29 1.15
N SER A 36 -10.85 -3.45 0.51
CA SER A 36 -9.59 -3.87 -0.10
C SER A 36 -8.48 -2.86 0.18
N ILE A 37 -7.28 -3.36 0.30
CA ILE A 37 -6.11 -2.53 0.59
C ILE A 37 -5.03 -2.84 -0.44
N LEU A 38 -4.57 -1.79 -1.12
CA LEU A 38 -3.42 -1.84 -1.98
C LEU A 38 -2.20 -1.38 -1.20
N VAL A 39 -1.17 -2.22 -1.10
CA VAL A 39 0.09 -1.84 -0.45
C VAL A 39 1.11 -1.51 -1.54
N GLU A 40 1.66 -0.32 -1.46
CA GLU A 40 2.72 0.16 -2.34
C GLU A 40 3.97 0.45 -1.52
N VAL A 41 5.09 -0.09 -1.93
CA VAL A 41 6.38 0.04 -1.24
C VAL A 41 7.38 0.71 -2.17
N THR A 42 8.04 1.75 -1.71
CA THR A 42 9.08 2.43 -2.48
C THR A 42 10.34 2.66 -1.65
N MET A 43 11.48 2.71 -2.32
CA MET A 43 12.74 3.18 -1.74
C MET A 43 13.01 4.66 -2.06
N ALA A 44 12.12 5.31 -2.82
CA ALA A 44 12.27 6.72 -3.16
C ALA A 44 12.15 7.62 -1.91
N GLU A 45 12.98 8.63 -1.83
CA GLU A 45 13.02 9.60 -0.75
C GLU A 45 13.01 11.04 -1.29
N GLY A 46 12.68 12.00 -0.44
CA GLY A 46 12.71 13.41 -0.78
C GLY A 46 11.80 13.75 -1.97
N ARG A 47 12.26 14.65 -2.81
CA ARG A 47 11.49 15.15 -3.97
C ARG A 47 11.14 14.06 -4.98
N GLN A 48 11.99 13.06 -5.14
CA GLN A 48 11.71 11.93 -6.04
C GLN A 48 10.45 11.18 -5.61
N GLN A 49 10.27 10.99 -4.32
CA GLN A 49 9.09 10.36 -3.76
C GLN A 49 7.82 11.13 -4.18
N THR A 50 7.82 12.44 -4.02
CA THR A 50 6.69 13.29 -4.38
C THR A 50 6.40 13.25 -5.89
N MET A 51 7.45 13.36 -6.71
CA MET A 51 7.30 13.46 -8.16
C MET A 51 6.94 12.13 -8.83
N MET A 52 7.43 11.00 -8.30
CA MET A 52 7.40 9.72 -8.98
C MET A 52 6.40 8.72 -8.41
N GLU A 53 5.90 8.93 -7.19
CA GLU A 53 5.13 7.90 -6.49
C GLU A 53 3.65 8.21 -6.32
N VAL A 54 3.28 9.42 -5.92
CA VAL A 54 1.87 9.70 -5.52
C VAL A 54 0.89 9.58 -6.69
N TRP A 55 1.23 10.08 -7.85
CA TRP A 55 0.35 9.99 -9.02
C TRP A 55 0.22 8.58 -9.58
N PRO A 56 1.30 7.81 -9.74
CA PRO A 56 1.20 6.39 -10.08
C PRO A 56 0.37 5.59 -9.07
N ILE A 57 0.58 5.81 -7.78
CA ILE A 57 -0.20 5.15 -6.72
C ILE A 57 -1.69 5.49 -6.83
N SER A 58 -2.03 6.75 -7.07
CA SER A 58 -3.41 7.17 -7.25
C SER A 58 -4.08 6.45 -8.42
N ARG A 59 -3.37 6.30 -9.54
CA ARG A 59 -3.88 5.55 -10.70
C ARG A 59 -4.02 4.06 -10.40
N HIS A 60 -3.03 3.45 -9.76
CA HIS A 60 -3.11 2.05 -9.36
C HIS A 60 -4.32 1.79 -8.46
N LEU A 61 -4.60 2.69 -7.54
CA LEU A 61 -5.75 2.56 -6.65
C LEU A 61 -7.09 2.70 -7.40
N GLU A 62 -7.18 3.63 -8.35
CA GLU A 62 -8.37 3.76 -9.20
C GLU A 62 -8.61 2.50 -10.05
N GLU A 63 -7.56 1.96 -10.66
CA GLU A 63 -7.61 0.72 -11.42
C GLU A 63 -8.01 -0.48 -10.54
N PHE A 64 -7.46 -0.54 -9.33
CA PHE A 64 -7.77 -1.56 -8.34
C PHE A 64 -9.24 -1.52 -7.91
N LYS A 65 -9.78 -0.34 -7.63
CA LYS A 65 -11.20 -0.14 -7.33
C LYS A 65 -12.10 -0.62 -8.47
N ASN A 66 -11.77 -0.27 -9.69
CA ASN A 66 -12.55 -0.64 -10.86
C ASN A 66 -12.49 -2.14 -11.14
N LYS A 67 -11.34 -2.77 -10.89
CA LYS A 67 -11.14 -4.20 -11.14
C LYS A 67 -11.93 -5.08 -10.18
N TYR A 68 -11.99 -4.71 -8.90
CA TYR A 68 -12.51 -5.57 -7.84
C TYR A 68 -13.87 -5.14 -7.27
N GLU A 69 -14.35 -3.96 -7.60
CA GLU A 69 -15.68 -3.46 -7.20
C GLU A 69 -15.96 -3.52 -5.68
N TYR A 70 -14.93 -3.31 -4.85
CA TYR A 70 -15.11 -3.25 -3.41
C TYR A 70 -15.75 -1.93 -2.98
N GLU A 71 -16.54 -1.95 -1.91
CA GLU A 71 -17.20 -0.77 -1.35
C GLU A 71 -16.18 0.27 -0.86
N ASP A 72 -15.10 -0.18 -0.24
CA ASP A 72 -14.00 0.67 0.21
C ASP A 72 -12.66 0.11 -0.23
N SER A 73 -11.85 0.96 -0.84
CA SER A 73 -10.49 0.63 -1.27
C SER A 73 -9.54 1.72 -0.85
N GLN A 74 -8.48 1.34 -0.18
CA GLN A 74 -7.46 2.26 0.32
C GLN A 74 -6.07 1.80 -0.10
N CYS A 75 -5.13 2.73 -0.13
CA CYS A 75 -3.72 2.42 -0.31
C CYS A 75 -2.95 2.62 0.99
N VAL A 76 -2.05 1.71 1.29
CA VAL A 76 -1.00 1.87 2.29
C VAL A 76 0.31 2.09 1.55
N PHE A 77 0.91 3.25 1.76
CA PHE A 77 2.15 3.65 1.12
C PHE A 77 3.30 3.56 2.12
N VAL A 78 4.28 2.72 1.83
CA VAL A 78 5.41 2.42 2.72
C VAL A 78 6.71 2.89 2.07
N ALA A 79 7.47 3.69 2.82
CA ALA A 79 8.75 4.23 2.36
C ALA A 79 9.75 4.34 3.53
N PRO A 80 11.06 4.48 3.26
CA PRO A 80 12.05 4.70 4.33
C PRO A 80 11.75 5.94 5.17
N SER A 81 11.27 7.00 4.51
CA SER A 81 10.81 8.25 5.12
C SER A 81 9.67 8.85 4.31
N ILE A 82 8.87 9.73 4.89
CA ILE A 82 7.79 10.42 4.19
C ILE A 82 8.13 11.90 4.07
N PHE A 83 8.31 12.34 2.84
CA PHE A 83 8.64 13.73 2.54
C PHE A 83 7.43 14.64 2.78
N ALA A 84 7.66 15.88 3.21
CA ALA A 84 6.58 16.81 3.55
C ALA A 84 5.64 17.08 2.36
N ASP A 85 6.20 17.34 1.19
CA ASP A 85 5.40 17.58 -0.02
C ASP A 85 4.61 16.34 -0.44
N THR A 86 5.11 15.14 -0.15
CA THR A 86 4.38 13.88 -0.37
C THR A 86 3.13 13.82 0.50
N LYS A 87 3.23 14.21 1.77
CA LYS A 87 2.05 14.30 2.67
C LYS A 87 1.02 15.28 2.15
N ASP A 88 1.46 16.44 1.69
CA ASP A 88 0.57 17.47 1.13
C ASP A 88 -0.15 16.95 -0.13
N GLN A 89 0.54 16.25 -1.01
CA GLN A 89 -0.07 15.63 -2.19
C GLN A 89 -1.07 14.52 -1.83
N ILE A 90 -0.76 13.72 -0.82
CA ILE A 90 -1.68 12.69 -0.31
C ILE A 90 -2.96 13.32 0.21
N ASP A 91 -2.86 14.40 0.98
CA ASP A 91 -4.02 15.14 1.48
C ASP A 91 -4.82 15.76 0.35
N TRP A 92 -4.15 16.31 -0.65
CA TRP A 92 -4.80 16.85 -1.84
C TRP A 92 -5.55 15.77 -2.64
N ALA A 93 -4.97 14.60 -2.81
CA ALA A 93 -5.60 13.48 -3.52
C ALA A 93 -6.86 12.99 -2.79
N LYS A 94 -6.85 12.99 -1.47
CA LYS A 94 -8.02 12.67 -0.64
C LYS A 94 -9.15 13.67 -0.87
N ASP A 95 -8.83 14.96 -0.82
CA ASP A 95 -9.84 16.03 -0.91
C ASP A 95 -10.39 16.17 -2.34
N ARG A 96 -9.55 16.04 -3.35
CA ARG A 96 -9.92 16.33 -4.74
C ARG A 96 -10.38 15.10 -5.53
N LYS A 97 -9.82 13.92 -5.22
CA LYS A 97 -10.10 12.70 -5.97
C LYS A 97 -10.74 11.60 -5.13
N GLN A 98 -10.98 11.83 -3.86
CA GLN A 98 -11.45 10.84 -2.89
C GLN A 98 -10.58 9.56 -2.87
N VAL A 99 -9.29 9.74 -3.08
CA VAL A 99 -8.29 8.68 -3.01
C VAL A 99 -7.64 8.70 -1.63
N VAL A 100 -7.80 7.63 -0.87
CA VAL A 100 -7.24 7.53 0.49
C VAL A 100 -5.92 6.77 0.44
N ILE A 101 -4.83 7.47 0.71
CA ILE A 101 -3.49 6.92 0.81
C ILE A 101 -2.99 7.14 2.23
N ARG A 102 -2.64 6.08 2.94
CA ARG A 102 -2.09 6.15 4.30
C ARG A 102 -0.59 5.95 4.26
N PRO A 103 0.22 6.99 4.54
CA PRO A 103 1.67 6.88 4.49
C PRO A 103 2.23 6.31 5.79
N TYR A 104 3.20 5.42 5.66
CA TYR A 104 3.97 4.87 6.78
C TYR A 104 5.46 4.89 6.48
N LYS A 105 6.25 5.28 7.47
CA LYS A 105 7.67 4.91 7.46
C LYS A 105 7.76 3.39 7.63
N ILE A 106 8.72 2.76 6.97
CA ILE A 106 8.84 1.30 7.04
C ILE A 106 8.99 0.77 8.47
N VAL A 107 9.73 1.48 9.32
CA VAL A 107 9.90 1.08 10.73
C VAL A 107 8.57 1.12 11.50
N ASP A 108 7.73 2.12 11.24
CA ASP A 108 6.42 2.26 11.87
C ASP A 108 5.44 1.21 11.34
N PHE A 109 5.52 0.89 10.05
CA PHE A 109 4.69 -0.13 9.43
C PHE A 109 5.02 -1.53 9.98
N ILE A 110 6.30 -1.86 10.14
CA ILE A 110 6.73 -3.12 10.75
C ILE A 110 6.23 -3.21 12.19
N SER A 111 6.36 -2.14 12.98
CA SER A 111 5.83 -2.09 14.35
C SER A 111 4.31 -2.29 14.41
N TYR A 112 3.59 -1.70 13.48
CA TYR A 112 2.15 -1.89 13.34
C TYR A 112 1.80 -3.36 13.05
N LEU A 113 2.49 -4.00 12.11
CA LEU A 113 2.28 -5.41 11.78
C LEU A 113 2.59 -6.32 12.96
N ASP A 114 3.67 -6.08 13.69
CA ASP A 114 4.03 -6.84 14.88
C ASP A 114 2.96 -6.73 15.97
N SER A 115 2.46 -5.53 16.20
CA SER A 115 1.39 -5.27 17.18
C SER A 115 0.07 -5.93 16.77
N ALA A 116 -0.30 -5.84 15.50
CA ALA A 116 -1.50 -6.47 14.96
C ALA A 116 -1.42 -8.00 15.03
N THR A 117 -0.26 -8.58 14.74
CA THR A 117 -0.01 -10.02 14.84
C THR A 117 -0.11 -10.49 16.29
N ALA A 118 0.49 -9.78 17.23
CA ALA A 118 0.43 -10.10 18.66
C ALA A 118 -1.02 -10.07 19.17
N LEU A 119 -1.80 -9.06 18.78
CA LEU A 119 -3.21 -8.95 19.15
C LEU A 119 -4.05 -10.08 18.57
N TYR A 120 -3.82 -10.44 17.32
CA TYR A 120 -4.50 -11.57 16.68
C TYR A 120 -4.19 -12.88 17.41
N CYS A 121 -2.93 -13.15 17.70
CA CYS A 121 -2.52 -14.35 18.41
C CYS A 121 -3.10 -14.43 19.84
N ALA A 122 -3.24 -13.29 20.53
CA ALA A 122 -3.83 -13.23 21.86
C ALA A 122 -5.33 -13.58 21.87
N ASN A 123 -6.02 -13.41 20.75
CA ASN A 123 -7.45 -13.68 20.61
C ASN A 123 -7.78 -15.07 20.00
N LEU A 124 -6.76 -15.85 19.69
CA LEU A 124 -6.94 -17.23 19.26
C LEU A 124 -7.25 -18.13 20.45
#